data_55d1d0c3bf9bda06a0379707b6cbc1da
#
_entry.id   55d1d0c3bf9bda06a0379707b6cbc1da
#
_cell.length_a   1.000
_cell.length_b   1.000
_cell.length_c   1.000
_cell.angle_alpha   90.00
_cell.angle_beta   90.00
_cell.angle_gamma   90.00
#
_symmetry.space_group_name_H-M   'P 1'
#
loop_
_entity.id
_entity.type
_entity.pdbx_description
1 polymer ?
#
loop_
_entity_poly.entity_id
_entity_poly.type
_entity_poly.pdbx_seq_one_letter_code
_entity_poly.pdbx_strand_id
1 'polypeptide(L)'
;MFSPMSANDHPVVGVIGGMGPDATVDLMRRVICATPAKDDADHIHLLVDNNPKVPSRIAALVEGHGESPAPVLVQMAQNLERAGADLLAIPCNTAHAYLDPIRSAVAIPVLDMIQMTADRLADLSTQ
;
A
#
# COMPACT_ATOMS: atom_id res chain seq x y z
N MET A 1 8.89 -13.60 -2.63
CA MET A 1 9.90 -13.17 -1.83
C MET A 1 10.61 -12.03 -2.44
N PHE A 2 11.03 -11.17 -1.63
CA PHE A 2 11.75 -10.17 -2.11
C PHE A 2 13.06 -10.53 -2.32
N SER A 3 13.25 -10.98 -3.18
CA SER A 3 14.43 -11.25 -3.45
C SER A 3 15.10 -10.29 -3.48
N PRO A 4 15.82 -10.20 -3.54
CA PRO A 4 16.85 -9.92 -2.87
C PRO A 4 16.92 -8.56 -2.71
N MET A 5 16.50 -8.37 -1.72
CA MET A 5 16.92 -7.26 -1.09
C MET A 5 18.36 -7.01 -1.32
N SER A 6 19.04 -8.02 -1.69
CA SER A 6 20.41 -7.86 -2.12
C SER A 6 20.51 -6.94 -3.32
N ALA A 7 19.47 -6.81 -4.09
CA ALA A 7 19.48 -5.90 -5.21
C ALA A 7 19.31 -4.46 -4.75
N ASN A 8 18.70 -4.24 -3.57
CA ASN A 8 18.48 -2.92 -3.05
C ASN A 8 18.33 -2.99 -1.52
N ASP A 9 19.40 -2.61 -0.81
CA ASP A 9 19.36 -2.63 0.65
C ASP A 9 18.46 -1.55 1.23
N HIS A 10 18.02 -0.60 0.41
CA HIS A 10 17.16 0.49 0.83
C HIS A 10 15.93 0.52 -0.08
N PRO A 11 14.99 -0.42 0.13
CA PRO A 11 13.82 -0.51 -0.74
C PRO A 11 12.95 0.74 -0.66
N VAL A 12 12.38 1.08 -1.81
CA VAL A 12 11.46 2.19 -1.94
C VAL A 12 10.04 1.64 -1.83
N VAL A 13 9.26 2.14 -0.90
CA VAL A 13 7.89 1.71 -0.69
C VAL A 13 6.94 2.67 -1.37
N GLY A 14 6.16 2.15 -2.32
CA GLY A 14 5.10 2.92 -2.96
C GLY A 14 3.81 2.82 -2.14
N VAL A 15 3.14 3.93 -1.96
CA VAL A 15 1.88 3.98 -1.21
C VAL A 15 0.75 4.39 -2.14
N ILE A 16 -0.22 3.49 -2.31
CA ILE A 16 -1.45 3.78 -3.04
C ILE A 16 -2.41 4.39 -2.02
N GLY A 17 -2.46 5.71 -1.97
CA GLY A 17 -3.13 6.46 -0.92
C GLY A 17 -4.20 7.41 -1.42
N GLY A 18 -4.75 8.17 -0.48
CA GLY A 18 -5.78 9.17 -0.77
C GLY A 18 -7.20 8.75 -0.46
N MET A 19 -7.37 7.52 0.07
CA MET A 19 -8.69 6.91 0.28
C MET A 19 -8.96 6.56 1.76
N GLY A 20 -8.92 7.47 2.70
CA GLY A 20 -8.76 8.92 2.54
C GLY A 20 -7.36 9.41 2.80
N PRO A 21 -7.20 10.71 2.55
CA PRO A 21 -5.90 11.35 2.73
C PRO A 21 -5.36 11.31 4.15
N ASP A 22 -6.23 11.40 5.15
CA ASP A 22 -5.79 11.36 6.56
C ASP A 22 -5.17 10.01 6.91
N ALA A 23 -5.72 8.91 6.39
CA ALA A 23 -5.15 7.58 6.62
C ALA A 23 -3.77 7.46 5.97
N THR A 24 -3.57 8.09 4.82
CA THR A 24 -2.28 8.11 4.15
C THR A 24 -1.23 8.87 4.96
N VAL A 25 -1.60 10.03 5.48
CA VAL A 25 -0.71 10.82 6.36
C VAL A 25 -0.40 10.04 7.63
N ASP A 26 -1.40 9.38 8.21
CA ASP A 26 -1.23 8.57 9.42
C ASP A 26 -0.26 7.40 9.18
N LEU A 27 -0.37 6.74 8.03
CA LEU A 27 0.59 5.68 7.67
C LEU A 27 2.01 6.24 7.62
N MET A 28 2.21 7.38 6.97
CA MET A 28 3.53 8.01 6.88
C MET A 28 4.08 8.32 8.27
N ARG A 29 3.26 8.87 9.15
CA ARG A 29 3.65 9.17 10.53
C ARG A 29 4.06 7.89 11.28
N ARG A 30 3.27 6.82 11.14
CA ARG A 30 3.55 5.55 11.82
C ARG A 30 4.83 4.90 11.31
N VAL A 31 5.10 5.00 10.01
CA VAL A 31 6.34 4.49 9.42
C VAL A 31 7.54 5.24 10.01
N ILE A 32 7.45 6.56 10.12
CA ILE A 32 8.51 7.37 10.74
C ILE A 32 8.72 6.95 12.19
N CYS A 33 7.66 6.85 12.96
CA CYS A 33 7.74 6.51 14.39
C CYS A 33 8.26 5.09 14.65
N ALA A 34 7.96 4.16 13.75
CA ALA A 34 8.36 2.76 13.91
C ALA A 34 9.78 2.48 13.40
N THR A 35 10.39 3.42 12.68
CA THR A 35 11.71 3.22 12.11
C THR A 35 12.78 3.69 13.09
N PRO A 36 13.70 2.81 13.54
CA PRO A 36 14.82 3.24 14.38
C PRO A 36 15.77 4.07 13.51
N ALA A 37 15.85 5.36 13.78
CA ALA A 37 16.62 6.28 12.96
C ALA A 37 17.38 7.27 13.82
N LYS A 38 18.61 7.56 13.42
CA LYS A 38 19.44 8.61 14.03
C LYS A 38 19.52 9.82 13.11
N ASP A 39 19.49 9.56 11.80
CA ASP A 39 19.57 10.59 10.78
C ASP A 39 18.45 10.39 9.77
N ASP A 40 18.22 11.40 8.94
CA ASP A 40 17.22 11.33 7.86
C ASP A 40 17.45 10.12 6.95
N ALA A 41 18.71 9.80 6.67
CA ALA A 41 19.06 8.71 5.78
C ALA A 41 18.65 7.32 6.30
N ASP A 42 18.36 7.20 7.59
CA ASP A 42 17.94 5.92 8.18
C ASP A 42 16.44 5.66 7.97
N HIS A 43 15.70 6.66 7.52
CA HIS A 43 14.26 6.51 7.31
C HIS A 43 13.94 5.79 5.99
N ILE A 44 12.72 5.28 5.89
CA ILE A 44 12.25 4.56 4.71
C ILE A 44 11.89 5.54 3.61
N HIS A 45 12.37 5.28 2.40
CA HIS A 45 11.99 6.07 1.23
C HIS A 45 10.56 5.71 0.81
N LEU A 46 9.66 6.67 0.90
CA LEU A 46 8.26 6.48 0.50
C LEU A 46 7.98 7.26 -0.78
N LEU A 47 7.33 6.62 -1.75
CA LEU A 47 6.71 7.27 -2.89
C LEU A 47 5.22 7.22 -2.68
N VAL A 48 4.60 8.35 -2.41
CA VAL A 48 3.19 8.38 -2.03
C VAL A 48 2.33 9.01 -3.13
N ASP A 49 1.39 8.24 -3.64
CA ASP A 49 0.36 8.78 -4.53
C ASP A 49 -0.89 9.02 -3.67
N ASN A 50 -1.04 10.27 -3.22
CA ASN A 50 -2.18 10.64 -2.40
C ASN A 50 -3.29 11.13 -3.32
N ASN A 51 -4.09 10.21 -3.85
CA ASN A 51 -5.10 10.49 -4.87
C ASN A 51 -6.52 10.41 -4.28
N PRO A 52 -7.15 11.57 -3.96
CA PRO A 52 -8.50 11.56 -3.41
C PRO A 52 -9.58 11.35 -4.47
N LYS A 53 -9.19 11.21 -5.73
CA LYS A 53 -10.12 11.08 -6.86
C LYS A 53 -10.42 9.62 -7.23
N VAL A 54 -9.91 8.66 -6.47
CA VAL A 54 -10.27 7.26 -6.68
C VAL A 54 -11.76 7.10 -6.45
N PRO A 55 -12.52 6.45 -7.37
CA PRO A 55 -13.95 6.28 -7.21
C PRO A 55 -14.32 5.61 -5.88
N SER A 56 -15.50 5.94 -5.37
CA SER A 56 -15.97 5.44 -4.06
C SER A 56 -15.99 3.92 -4.01
N ARG A 57 -15.25 3.34 -3.06
CA ARG A 57 -15.25 1.89 -2.81
C ARG A 57 -16.58 1.47 -2.17
N ILE A 58 -17.16 2.34 -1.34
CA ILE A 58 -18.45 2.06 -0.71
C ILE A 58 -19.57 1.98 -1.77
N ALA A 59 -19.63 2.94 -2.69
CA ALA A 59 -20.63 2.91 -3.75
C ALA A 59 -20.50 1.63 -4.60
N ALA A 60 -19.28 1.24 -4.96
CA ALA A 60 -19.05 0.08 -5.81
C ALA A 60 -19.28 -1.25 -5.06
N LEU A 61 -18.78 -1.38 -3.84
CA LEU A 61 -18.79 -2.66 -3.11
C LEU A 61 -20.04 -2.88 -2.28
N VAL A 62 -20.53 -1.84 -1.63
CA VAL A 62 -21.64 -1.97 -0.69
C VAL A 62 -22.97 -1.61 -1.34
N GLU A 63 -23.01 -0.50 -2.06
CA GLU A 63 -24.23 -0.01 -2.68
C GLU A 63 -24.49 -0.61 -4.06
N GLY A 64 -23.48 -1.23 -4.65
CA GLY A 64 -23.62 -1.91 -5.94
C GLY A 64 -23.77 -0.99 -7.13
N HIS A 65 -23.36 0.28 -6.99
CA HIS A 65 -23.44 1.24 -8.09
C HIS A 65 -22.20 2.13 -8.12
N GLY A 66 -22.11 2.95 -9.13
CA GLY A 66 -20.98 3.84 -9.31
C GLY A 66 -19.86 3.17 -10.09
N GLU A 67 -18.80 3.95 -10.29
CA GLU A 67 -17.67 3.53 -11.08
C GLU A 67 -16.74 2.64 -10.27
N SER A 68 -16.23 1.60 -10.90
CA SER A 68 -15.26 0.72 -10.23
C SER A 68 -13.95 1.47 -9.97
N PRO A 69 -13.40 1.38 -8.77
CA PRO A 69 -12.09 1.98 -8.49
C PRO A 69 -10.91 1.19 -9.08
N ALA A 70 -11.13 -0.03 -9.56
CA ALA A 70 -10.05 -0.90 -10.01
C ALA A 70 -9.13 -0.29 -11.08
N PRO A 71 -9.63 0.33 -12.16
CA PRO A 71 -8.75 0.89 -13.18
C PRO A 71 -7.83 2.00 -12.64
N VAL A 72 -8.35 2.83 -11.73
CA VAL A 72 -7.55 3.92 -11.13
C VAL A 72 -6.49 3.34 -10.20
N LEU A 73 -6.86 2.36 -9.37
CA LEU A 73 -5.91 1.70 -8.48
C LEU A 73 -4.79 1.00 -9.25
N VAL A 74 -5.14 0.32 -10.34
CA VAL A 74 -4.15 -0.32 -11.22
C VAL A 74 -3.21 0.72 -11.81
N GLN A 75 -3.74 1.84 -12.28
CA GLN A 75 -2.91 2.90 -12.85
C GLN A 75 -1.96 3.50 -11.81
N MET A 76 -2.45 3.72 -10.59
CA MET A 76 -1.60 4.21 -9.49
C MET A 76 -0.47 3.23 -9.20
N ALA A 77 -0.78 1.94 -9.14
CA ALA A 77 0.22 0.90 -8.89
C ALA A 77 1.31 0.90 -9.98
N GLN A 78 0.90 0.96 -11.24
CA GLN A 78 1.83 0.99 -12.37
C GLN A 78 2.69 2.25 -12.37
N ASN A 79 2.11 3.40 -12.02
CA ASN A 79 2.86 4.65 -11.94
C ASN A 79 3.93 4.58 -10.85
N LEU A 80 3.59 4.02 -9.68
CA LEU A 80 4.54 3.87 -8.59
C LEU A 80 5.66 2.89 -8.95
N GLU A 81 5.32 1.79 -9.62
CA GLU A 81 6.32 0.84 -10.10
C GLU A 81 7.28 1.52 -11.07
N ARG A 82 6.79 2.28 -12.03
CA ARG A 82 7.62 3.02 -12.98
C ARG A 82 8.49 4.08 -12.29
N ALA A 83 8.00 4.65 -11.20
CA ALA A 83 8.75 5.64 -10.44
C ALA A 83 9.86 5.03 -9.58
N GLY A 84 9.92 3.71 -9.50
CA GLY A 84 10.99 3.01 -8.79
C GLY A 84 10.59 2.37 -7.47
N ALA A 85 9.30 2.25 -7.18
CA ALA A 85 8.88 1.51 -5.98
C ALA A 85 9.28 0.04 -6.10
N ASP A 86 9.75 -0.52 -5.00
CA ASP A 86 10.13 -1.93 -4.91
C ASP A 86 9.00 -2.79 -4.34
N LEU A 87 8.06 -2.18 -3.67
CA LEU A 87 6.84 -2.84 -3.16
C LEU A 87 5.76 -1.78 -2.95
N LEU A 88 4.52 -2.24 -2.82
CA LEU A 88 3.38 -1.35 -2.66
C LEU A 88 2.63 -1.64 -1.36
N ALA A 89 2.14 -0.59 -0.72
CA ALA A 89 1.25 -0.65 0.44
C ALA A 89 0.00 0.20 0.18
N ILE A 90 -1.13 -0.22 0.73
CA ILE A 90 -2.41 0.44 0.51
C ILE A 90 -3.07 0.73 1.86
N PRO A 91 -2.99 1.95 2.39
CA PRO A 91 -3.63 2.28 3.66
C PRO A 91 -5.13 2.54 3.50
N CYS A 92 -5.85 1.55 3.00
CA CYS A 92 -7.29 1.60 2.79
C CYS A 92 -7.84 0.18 2.87
N ASN A 93 -8.66 -0.10 3.85
CA ASN A 93 -9.20 -1.44 4.05
C ASN A 93 -10.03 -1.91 2.85
N THR A 94 -10.99 -1.11 2.41
CA THR A 94 -11.90 -1.51 1.32
C THR A 94 -11.19 -1.66 -0.03
N ALA A 95 -10.08 -0.96 -0.24
CA ALA A 95 -9.31 -1.09 -1.48
C ALA A 95 -8.70 -2.49 -1.62
N HIS A 96 -8.56 -3.23 -0.52
CA HIS A 96 -8.02 -4.60 -0.55
C HIS A 96 -8.94 -5.59 -1.30
N ALA A 97 -10.21 -5.22 -1.56
CA ALA A 97 -11.06 -5.99 -2.43
C ALA A 97 -10.55 -6.05 -3.87
N TYR A 98 -9.63 -5.15 -4.24
CA TYR A 98 -9.07 -5.04 -5.58
C TYR A 98 -7.62 -5.49 -5.68
N LEU A 99 -7.13 -6.25 -4.68
CA LEU A 99 -5.73 -6.73 -4.69
C LEU A 99 -5.39 -7.55 -5.94
N ASP A 100 -6.30 -8.43 -6.38
CA ASP A 100 -6.01 -9.30 -7.52
C ASP A 100 -5.72 -8.50 -8.80
N PRO A 101 -6.58 -7.56 -9.23
CA PRO A 101 -6.26 -6.75 -10.41
C PRO A 101 -5.00 -5.90 -10.22
N ILE A 102 -4.75 -5.38 -9.02
CA ILE A 102 -3.54 -4.61 -8.74
C ILE A 102 -2.31 -5.50 -8.88
N ARG A 103 -2.33 -6.67 -8.24
CA ARG A 103 -1.21 -7.62 -8.30
C ARG A 103 -0.93 -8.12 -9.70
N SER A 104 -1.97 -8.29 -10.51
CA SER A 104 -1.81 -8.73 -11.89
C SER A 104 -1.20 -7.66 -12.78
N ALA A 105 -1.24 -6.40 -12.37
CA ALA A 105 -0.81 -5.28 -13.19
C ALA A 105 0.66 -4.87 -12.95
N VAL A 106 1.29 -5.36 -11.90
CA VAL A 106 2.67 -5.00 -11.53
C VAL A 106 3.49 -6.24 -11.24
N ALA A 107 4.80 -6.11 -11.36
CA ALA A 107 5.74 -7.19 -11.06
C ALA A 107 6.22 -7.16 -9.60
N ILE A 108 6.08 -6.02 -8.93
CA ILE A 108 6.54 -5.84 -7.55
C ILE A 108 5.49 -6.37 -6.56
N PRO A 109 5.91 -6.76 -5.35
CA PRO A 109 4.98 -7.24 -4.32
C PRO A 109 3.99 -6.14 -3.88
N VAL A 110 2.76 -6.57 -3.58
CA VAL A 110 1.75 -5.70 -3.00
C VAL A 110 1.39 -6.28 -1.64
N LEU A 111 1.60 -5.50 -0.58
CA LEU A 111 1.31 -5.96 0.78
C LEU A 111 -0.19 -6.12 0.99
N ASP A 112 -0.58 -7.24 1.60
CA ASP A 112 -1.96 -7.50 1.95
C ASP A 112 -2.14 -7.16 3.43
N MET A 113 -2.67 -5.98 3.72
CA MET A 113 -2.85 -5.50 5.08
C MET A 113 -3.80 -6.40 5.88
N ILE A 114 -4.81 -6.94 5.21
CA ILE A 114 -5.79 -7.83 5.85
C ILE A 114 -5.10 -9.12 6.31
N GLN A 115 -4.32 -9.75 5.41
CA GLN A 115 -3.61 -10.98 5.72
C GLN A 115 -2.54 -10.73 6.79
N MET A 116 -1.81 -9.62 6.70
CA MET A 116 -0.79 -9.27 7.69
C MET A 116 -1.42 -9.10 9.07
N THR A 117 -2.60 -8.48 9.15
CA THR A 117 -3.32 -8.30 10.41
C THR A 117 -3.77 -9.65 10.96
N ALA A 118 -4.31 -10.52 10.11
CA ALA A 118 -4.74 -11.86 10.51
C ALA A 118 -3.56 -12.68 11.04
N ASP A 119 -2.41 -12.61 10.35
CA ASP A 119 -1.21 -13.33 10.77
C ASP A 119 -0.71 -12.81 12.14
N ARG A 120 -0.72 -11.50 12.34
CA ARG A 120 -0.30 -10.91 13.62
C ARG A 120 -1.23 -11.32 14.76
N LEU A 121 -2.54 -11.35 14.50
CA LEU A 121 -3.52 -11.78 15.50
C LEU A 121 -3.32 -13.26 15.87
N ALA A 122 -3.02 -14.09 14.88
CA ALA A 122 -2.74 -15.52 15.13
C ALA A 122 -1.51 -15.68 16.03
N ASP A 123 -0.43 -14.92 15.75
CA ASP A 123 0.77 -14.94 16.57
C ASP A 123 0.48 -14.51 18.01
N LEU A 124 -0.34 -13.49 18.19
CA LEU A 124 -0.69 -13.01 19.53
C LEU A 124 -1.53 -14.03 20.30
N SER A 125 -2.39 -14.79 19.61
CA SER A 125 -3.24 -15.77 20.28
C SER A 125 -2.50 -17.04 20.66
N THR A 126 -1.31 -17.27 20.16
CA THR A 126 -0.49 -18.43 20.50
C THR A 126 0.54 -18.14 21.60
N GLN A 127 0.60 -16.93 22.08
CA GLN A 127 1.57 -16.55 23.12
C GLN A 127 1.06 -16.79 24.54
#